data_0c4aa752dfe6caed7ed248ac36b640ad
#
_entry.id   0c4aa752dfe6caed7ed248ac36b640ad
#
_cell.length_a   1.000
_cell.length_b   1.000
_cell.length_c   1.000
_cell.angle_alpha   90.00
_cell.angle_beta   90.00
_cell.angle_gamma   90.00
#
_symmetry.space_group_name_H-M   'P 1'
#
loop_
_entity.id
_entity.type
_entity.pdbx_description
1 polymer ?
#
loop_
_entity_poly.entity_id
_entity_poly.type
_entity_poly.pdbx_seq_one_letter_code
_entity_poly.pdbx_strand_id
1 'polypeptide(L)' 'MNDEEKKQILRKMISPEGRERLARVKLVKPELVSQIENYLVNLYINGKIKKVLSEEEIVKLLEMLSSRR' A
#
# COMPACT_ATOMS: atom_id res chain seq x y z
N MET A 1 0.97 15.52 5.51
CA MET A 1 1.57 15.07 4.24
C MET A 1 0.55 15.22 3.14
N ASN A 2 0.92 15.79 2.01
CA ASN A 2 -0.03 15.97 0.91
C ASN A 2 -0.06 14.74 0.01
N ASP A 3 -1.02 14.71 -0.91
CA ASP A 3 -1.23 13.57 -1.78
C ASP A 3 -0.04 13.27 -2.69
N GLU A 4 0.66 14.31 -3.14
CA GLU A 4 1.83 14.13 -4.01
C GLU A 4 2.97 13.43 -3.28
N GLU A 5 3.25 13.86 -2.06
CA GLU A 5 4.29 13.23 -1.26
C GLU A 5 3.96 11.77 -0.97
N LYS A 6 2.71 11.51 -0.64
CA LYS A 6 2.24 10.16 -0.37
C LYS A 6 2.40 9.27 -1.59
N LYS A 7 2.03 9.77 -2.77
CA LYS A 7 2.18 9.02 -4.01
C LYS A 7 3.64 8.70 -4.31
N GLN A 8 4.53 9.65 -4.07
CA GLN A 8 5.95 9.43 -4.32
C GLN A 8 6.52 8.38 -3.37
N ILE A 9 6.12 8.41 -2.11
CA ILE A 9 6.55 7.41 -1.14
C ILE A 9 6.07 6.02 -1.58
N LEU A 10 4.80 5.91 -1.93
CA LEU A 10 4.23 4.62 -2.35
C LEU A 10 4.91 4.09 -3.61
N ARG A 11 5.27 4.98 -4.52
CA ARG A 11 5.98 4.60 -5.74
C ARG A 11 7.35 4.02 -5.44
N LYS A 12 8.01 4.51 -4.40
CA LYS A 12 9.33 4.03 -4.03
C LYS A 12 9.29 2.72 -3.27
N MET A 13 8.23 2.48 -2.51
CA MET A 13 8.19 1.35 -1.61
C MET A 13 7.39 0.16 -2.11
N ILE A 14 6.70 0.30 -3.23
CA ILE A 14 5.87 -0.78 -3.78
C ILE A 14 6.29 -1.03 -5.22
N SER A 15 6.43 -2.31 -5.58
CA SER A 15 6.78 -2.69 -6.94
C SER A 15 5.70 -2.24 -7.93
N PRO A 16 6.05 -2.10 -9.23
CA PRO A 16 5.03 -1.73 -10.23
C PRO A 16 3.84 -2.68 -10.23
N GLU A 17 4.08 -3.99 -10.07
CA GLU A 17 3.01 -4.98 -10.03
C GLU A 17 2.14 -4.80 -8.80
N GLY A 18 2.75 -4.48 -7.66
CA GLY A 18 2.00 -4.22 -6.43
C GLY A 18 1.14 -2.99 -6.55
N ARG A 19 1.68 -1.92 -7.14
CA ARG A 19 0.90 -0.69 -7.36
C ARG A 19 -0.26 -0.92 -8.31
N GLU A 20 -0.05 -1.73 -9.33
CA GLU A 20 -1.11 -2.06 -10.28
C GLU A 20 -2.23 -2.84 -9.60
N ARG A 21 -1.86 -3.78 -8.73
CA ARG A 21 -2.83 -4.54 -7.95
C ARG A 21 -3.66 -3.61 -7.08
N LEU A 22 -3.01 -2.69 -6.39
CA LEU A 22 -3.71 -1.73 -5.54
C LEU A 22 -4.66 -0.86 -6.35
N ALA A 23 -4.24 -0.44 -7.54
CA ALA A 23 -5.09 0.38 -8.40
C ALA A 23 -6.37 -0.36 -8.80
N ARG A 24 -6.25 -1.65 -9.10
CA ARG A 24 -7.42 -2.46 -9.44
C ARG A 24 -8.35 -2.67 -8.25
N VAL A 25 -7.78 -2.98 -7.09
CA VAL A 25 -8.58 -3.18 -5.89
C VAL A 25 -9.26 -1.88 -5.48
N LYS A 26 -8.61 -0.75 -5.72
CA LYS A 26 -9.18 0.55 -5.39
C LYS A 26 -10.50 0.83 -6.10
N LEU A 27 -10.68 0.26 -7.29
CA LEU A 27 -11.92 0.43 -8.03
C LEU A 27 -13.11 -0.23 -7.33
N VAL A 28 -12.84 -1.27 -6.55
CA VAL A 28 -13.89 -2.05 -5.89
C VAL A 28 -13.93 -1.76 -4.39
N LYS A 29 -12.77 -1.56 -3.77
CA LYS A 29 -12.65 -1.37 -2.32
C LYS A 29 -11.72 -0.20 -2.01
N PRO A 30 -12.15 1.03 -2.31
CA PRO A 30 -11.28 2.20 -2.13
C PRO A 30 -10.86 2.42 -0.68
N GLU A 31 -11.74 2.13 0.28
CA GLU A 31 -11.41 2.32 1.69
C GLU A 31 -10.33 1.38 2.17
N LEU A 32 -10.38 0.13 1.70
CA LEU A 32 -9.36 -0.85 2.05
C LEU A 32 -8.00 -0.43 1.53
N VAL A 33 -7.94 0.02 0.29
CA VAL A 33 -6.68 0.48 -0.31
C VAL A 33 -6.16 1.72 0.43
N SER A 34 -7.06 2.63 0.80
CA SER A 34 -6.66 3.81 1.56
C SER A 34 -6.04 3.44 2.89
N GLN A 35 -6.60 2.46 3.59
CA GLN A 35 -6.05 1.98 4.85
C GLN A 35 -4.66 1.40 4.67
N ILE A 36 -4.48 0.61 3.61
CA ILE A 36 -3.19 0.01 3.31
C ILE A 36 -2.15 1.09 2.99
N GLU A 37 -2.52 2.06 2.17
CA GLU A 37 -1.62 3.13 1.80
C GLU A 37 -1.17 3.92 3.03
N ASN A 38 -2.10 4.27 3.90
CA ASN A 38 -1.76 5.01 5.11
C ASN A 38 -0.86 4.20 6.03
N TYR A 39 -1.15 2.92 6.18
CA TYR A 39 -0.35 2.03 6.99
C TYR A 39 1.10 1.94 6.47
N LEU A 40 1.24 1.74 5.16
CA LEU A 40 2.56 1.62 4.55
C LEU A 40 3.35 2.91 4.62
N VAL A 41 2.71 4.04 4.39
CA VAL A 41 3.38 5.34 4.49
C VAL A 41 3.88 5.57 5.91
N ASN A 42 3.09 5.22 6.92
CA ASN A 42 3.51 5.33 8.31
C ASN A 42 4.73 4.47 8.60
N LEU A 43 4.74 3.24 8.11
CA LEU A 43 5.88 2.35 8.30
C LEU A 43 7.14 2.91 7.62
N TYR A 44 6.96 3.47 6.44
CA TYR A 44 8.08 4.05 5.71
C TYR A 44 8.68 5.24 6.47
N ILE A 45 7.81 6.15 6.93
CA ILE A 45 8.26 7.34 7.66
C ILE A 45 8.99 6.96 8.94
N ASN A 46 8.54 5.91 9.60
CA ASN A 46 9.16 5.45 10.84
C ASN A 46 10.37 4.53 10.62
N GLY A 47 10.78 4.37 9.38
CA GLY A 47 11.96 3.58 9.05
C GLY A 47 11.80 2.08 9.24
N LYS A 48 10.57 1.60 9.25
CA LYS A 48 10.29 0.19 9.48
C LYS A 48 10.25 -0.64 8.21
N ILE A 49 10.20 -0.01 7.06
CA ILE A 49 10.27 -0.68 5.76
C ILE A 49 11.47 -0.15 5.02
N LYS A 50 12.39 -1.04 4.63
CA LYS A 50 13.61 -0.66 3.94
C LYS A 50 13.78 -1.38 2.61
N LYS A 51 12.75 -2.08 2.16
CA LYS A 51 12.79 -2.80 0.89
C LYS A 51 11.54 -2.49 0.09
N VAL A 52 11.60 -2.78 -1.21
CA VAL A 52 10.45 -2.64 -2.08
C VAL A 52 9.50 -3.83 -1.84
N LEU A 53 8.23 -3.53 -1.65
CA LEU A 53 7.22 -4.57 -1.43
C LEU A 53 6.77 -5.14 -2.76
N SER A 54 6.72 -6.46 -2.84
CA SER A 54 6.27 -7.15 -4.04
C SER A 54 4.75 -7.24 -4.11
N GLU A 55 4.23 -7.64 -5.26
CA GLU A 55 2.81 -7.86 -5.41
C GLU A 55 2.30 -8.90 -4.40
N GLU A 56 3.06 -9.96 -4.18
CA GLU A 56 2.66 -10.98 -3.21
C GLU A 56 2.49 -10.42 -1.81
N GLU A 57 3.40 -9.55 -1.42
CA GLU A 57 3.32 -8.91 -0.10
C GLU A 57 2.10 -8.00 0.00
N ILE A 58 1.80 -7.29 -1.08
CA ILE A 58 0.61 -6.44 -1.13
C ILE A 58 -0.67 -7.29 -1.04
N VAL A 59 -0.71 -8.42 -1.75
CA VAL A 59 -1.86 -9.32 -1.69
C VAL A 59 -2.06 -9.83 -0.27
N LYS A 60 -0.98 -10.19 0.41
CA LYS A 60 -1.08 -10.64 1.81
C LYS A 60 -1.64 -9.56 2.72
N LEU A 61 -1.22 -8.31 2.52
CA LEU A 61 -1.76 -7.20 3.30
C LEU A 61 -3.24 -7.00 3.03
N LEU A 62 -3.64 -7.08 1.77
CA LEU A 62 -5.05 -6.97 1.39
C LEU A 62 -5.88 -8.04 2.08
N GLU A 63 -5.40 -9.28 2.05
CA GLU A 63 -6.10 -10.39 2.69
C GLU A 63 -6.20 -10.20 4.20
N MET A 64 -5.09 -9.80 4.80
CA MET A 64 -5.04 -9.61 6.24
C MET A 64 -6.04 -8.54 6.70
N LEU A 65 -6.08 -7.41 6.01
CA LEU A 65 -6.96 -6.32 6.39
C LEU A 65 -8.42 -6.57 6.02
N SER A 66 -8.67 -7.27 4.91
CA SER A 66 -10.04 -7.54 4.48
C SER A 66 -10.71 -8.61 5.33
N SER A 67 -9.93 -9.47 6.00
CA SER A 67 -10.49 -10.51 6.86
C SER A 67 -10.78 -10.03 8.28
N ARG A 68 -10.36 -8.81 8.61
CA ARG A 68 -10.63 -8.24 9.94
C ARG A 68 -12.06 -7.73 10.03
N ARG A 69 -12.63 -7.89 11.17
CA ARG A 69 -14.00 -7.45 11.43
C ARG A 69 -14.05 -6.55 12.64
#